data_2d9e577070051f18355f63def3ac1a95
#
_entry.id   2d9e577070051f18355f63def3ac1a95
#
_cell.length_a   1.000
_cell.length_b   1.000
_cell.length_c   1.000
_cell.angle_alpha   90.00
_cell.angle_beta   90.00
_cell.angle_gamma   90.00
#
_symmetry.space_group_name_H-M   'P 1'
#
loop_
_entity.id
_entity.type
_entity.pdbx_description
1 polymer ?
#
loop_
_entity_poly.entity_id
_entity_poly.type
_entity_poly.pdbx_seq_one_letter_code
_entity_poly.pdbx_strand_id
1 'polypeptide(L)'
;MTYQALYRTYRPEKLSDMVGQEEAVSLIQGQLDNNELTHAYLFSGPRGVGKTTLARIIAKELGCDPVFDVAEIDAASHNKVDDIRDLNESVNFVASSPDKKRIFILDEVHMLSNAASNAFLKTLEEPPDHVVFILATTEPERVLETIKSRTTHVIFKKIDEEVILSRLSSIAKKEKMKISKEILGSVANFSDGSLRDAINLMEQGFNTFGEKITEDNLYTMLGKLNREDIDILLNAIQTQDTTAVIDLAKVTFSKGIQPKDFLLSLSEFFRNVFHLKYLSHEPSPNELSTSMEKLVNKANNQFTSQQIVRILDLLDDANVEVKKTSSHQLKLELFLVKLVRPELGTDPKTVAYRVDLIEGKINSDGGNPIKEEINDNLKSKQPKESGLEEKKNEDSEKKIQKGELKDFDVHWPKILIEAKESLSPKKYAYLTSIFPAVEGSVLIFQVPQGSEFLLGQINNDEELISLVKSLVAKRLGIEVQVRPEVVSGDFKGSAEDTLKLAQEMFGAEEIN
;
A
#
# COMPACT_ATOMS: atom_id res chain seq x y z
N MET A 1 -30.89 -6.40 32.68
CA MET A 1 -30.26 -7.12 31.56
C MET A 1 -29.02 -6.37 31.20
N THR A 2 -27.87 -7.03 31.20
CA THR A 2 -26.60 -6.44 30.72
C THR A 2 -26.72 -6.16 29.22
N TYR A 3 -26.46 -4.93 28.81
CA TYR A 3 -26.40 -4.54 27.39
C TYR A 3 -25.43 -5.43 26.65
N GLN A 4 -25.87 -6.05 25.55
CA GLN A 4 -25.04 -6.84 24.67
C GLN A 4 -25.11 -6.24 23.27
N ALA A 5 -23.95 -5.98 22.66
CA ALA A 5 -23.85 -5.41 21.31
C ALA A 5 -24.56 -6.29 20.27
N LEU A 6 -25.24 -5.67 19.32
CA LEU A 6 -26.06 -6.38 18.33
C LEU A 6 -25.29 -7.40 17.50
N TYR A 7 -24.02 -7.14 17.16
CA TYR A 7 -23.21 -8.12 16.41
C TYR A 7 -22.97 -9.42 17.19
N ARG A 8 -23.12 -9.43 18.53
CA ARG A 8 -23.07 -10.64 19.36
C ARG A 8 -24.43 -11.30 19.44
N THR A 9 -25.49 -10.51 19.65
CA THR A 9 -26.89 -10.98 19.73
C THR A 9 -27.35 -11.65 18.45
N TYR A 10 -26.96 -11.10 17.28
CA TYR A 10 -27.33 -11.59 15.98
C TYR A 10 -26.26 -12.48 15.30
N ARG A 11 -25.30 -12.97 16.10
CA ARG A 11 -24.32 -13.94 15.60
C ARG A 11 -25.03 -15.24 15.20
N PRO A 12 -24.77 -15.75 13.97
CA PRO A 12 -25.32 -17.03 13.52
C PRO A 12 -25.03 -18.16 14.50
N GLU A 13 -26.02 -19.00 14.75
CA GLU A 13 -25.90 -20.15 15.63
C GLU A 13 -25.96 -21.49 14.89
N LYS A 14 -26.37 -21.49 13.61
CA LYS A 14 -26.46 -22.67 12.73
C LYS A 14 -25.81 -22.35 11.39
N LEU A 15 -25.39 -23.39 10.66
CA LEU A 15 -24.84 -23.24 9.32
C LEU A 15 -25.82 -22.53 8.36
N SER A 16 -27.12 -22.84 8.47
CA SER A 16 -28.19 -22.18 7.67
C SER A 16 -28.35 -20.67 7.90
N ASP A 17 -27.86 -20.17 9.03
CA ASP A 17 -27.96 -18.74 9.38
C ASP A 17 -26.76 -17.93 8.89
N MET A 18 -25.71 -18.61 8.41
CA MET A 18 -24.56 -17.96 7.79
C MET A 18 -24.96 -17.32 6.47
N VAL A 19 -24.44 -16.14 6.19
CA VAL A 19 -24.75 -15.38 4.96
C VAL A 19 -23.47 -15.04 4.21
N GLY A 20 -23.53 -15.14 2.87
CA GLY A 20 -22.44 -14.74 1.98
C GLY A 20 -21.19 -15.63 2.03
N GLN A 21 -21.32 -16.89 2.54
CA GLN A 21 -20.19 -17.83 2.65
C GLN A 21 -20.63 -19.24 2.20
N GLU A 22 -21.37 -19.32 1.09
CA GLU A 22 -22.02 -20.54 0.63
C GLU A 22 -21.02 -21.69 0.37
N GLU A 23 -19.84 -21.38 -0.20
CA GLU A 23 -18.79 -22.36 -0.50
C GLU A 23 -18.22 -22.95 0.79
N ALA A 24 -17.88 -22.10 1.76
CA ALA A 24 -17.34 -22.54 3.05
C ALA A 24 -18.36 -23.36 3.85
N VAL A 25 -19.61 -22.92 3.86
CA VAL A 25 -20.72 -23.61 4.53
C VAL A 25 -20.98 -24.96 3.88
N SER A 26 -21.05 -25.04 2.54
CA SER A 26 -21.29 -26.29 1.81
C SER A 26 -20.20 -27.33 2.04
N LEU A 27 -18.93 -26.90 2.04
CA LEU A 27 -17.78 -27.77 2.33
C LEU A 27 -17.89 -28.37 3.74
N ILE A 28 -18.12 -27.53 4.74
CA ILE A 28 -18.22 -27.99 6.15
C ILE A 28 -19.46 -28.85 6.36
N GLN A 29 -20.63 -28.47 5.76
CA GLN A 29 -21.85 -29.27 5.85
C GLN A 29 -21.61 -30.67 5.27
N GLY A 30 -21.01 -30.79 4.10
CA GLY A 30 -20.69 -32.08 3.47
C GLY A 30 -19.78 -32.96 4.33
N GLN A 31 -18.79 -32.37 4.99
CA GLN A 31 -17.89 -33.12 5.89
C GLN A 31 -18.59 -33.54 7.20
N LEU A 32 -19.49 -32.70 7.73
CA LEU A 32 -20.30 -33.06 8.91
C LEU A 32 -21.27 -34.21 8.59
N ASP A 33 -21.96 -34.12 7.46
CA ASP A 33 -22.95 -35.13 7.02
C ASP A 33 -22.29 -36.52 6.79
N ASN A 34 -21.07 -36.53 6.28
CA ASN A 34 -20.29 -37.73 6.03
C ASN A 34 -19.48 -38.23 7.25
N ASN A 35 -19.45 -37.42 8.33
CA ASN A 35 -18.57 -37.63 9.49
C ASN A 35 -17.07 -37.71 9.13
N GLU A 36 -16.64 -36.93 8.14
CA GLU A 36 -15.28 -36.88 7.56
C GLU A 36 -14.56 -35.55 7.86
N LEU A 37 -14.71 -35.03 9.08
CA LEU A 37 -14.00 -33.82 9.47
C LEU A 37 -12.49 -34.06 9.54
N THR A 38 -11.73 -33.14 8.95
CA THR A 38 -10.26 -33.13 9.05
C THR A 38 -9.82 -32.67 10.45
N HIS A 39 -8.64 -33.09 10.86
CA HIS A 39 -8.07 -32.71 12.16
C HIS A 39 -7.69 -31.25 12.28
N ALA A 40 -7.47 -30.52 11.15
CA ALA A 40 -7.07 -29.13 11.16
C ALA A 40 -7.60 -28.34 9.95
N TYR A 41 -8.12 -27.15 10.23
CA TYR A 41 -8.62 -26.19 9.25
C TYR A 41 -7.87 -24.89 9.35
N LEU A 42 -7.65 -24.23 8.19
CA LEU A 42 -7.20 -22.84 8.12
C LEU A 42 -8.29 -21.99 7.47
N PHE A 43 -8.98 -21.16 8.25
CA PHE A 43 -9.99 -20.21 7.81
C PHE A 43 -9.31 -18.89 7.50
N SER A 44 -9.22 -18.52 6.22
CA SER A 44 -8.62 -17.27 5.78
C SER A 44 -9.63 -16.32 5.16
N GLY A 45 -9.39 -15.03 5.28
CA GLY A 45 -10.22 -14.00 4.65
C GLY A 45 -10.37 -12.74 5.51
N PRO A 46 -11.07 -11.70 5.02
CA PRO A 46 -11.21 -10.42 5.69
C PRO A 46 -11.78 -10.52 7.12
N ARG A 47 -11.60 -9.45 7.88
CA ARG A 47 -12.19 -9.36 9.23
C ARG A 47 -13.72 -9.26 9.16
N GLY A 48 -14.41 -9.86 10.13
CA GLY A 48 -15.85 -9.69 10.30
C GLY A 48 -16.75 -10.45 9.32
N VAL A 49 -16.19 -11.36 8.50
CA VAL A 49 -16.92 -12.18 7.50
C VAL A 49 -17.45 -13.51 8.04
N GLY A 50 -17.15 -13.88 9.29
CA GLY A 50 -17.73 -15.04 9.94
C GLY A 50 -16.79 -16.21 10.24
N LYS A 51 -15.45 -16.10 10.09
CA LYS A 51 -14.47 -17.18 10.36
C LYS A 51 -14.67 -17.82 11.74
N THR A 52 -14.52 -17.05 12.81
CA THR A 52 -14.67 -17.52 14.19
C THR A 52 -16.11 -17.93 14.50
N THR A 53 -17.10 -17.40 13.77
CA THR A 53 -18.50 -17.80 13.88
C THR A 53 -18.71 -19.21 13.36
N LEU A 54 -18.19 -19.52 12.16
CA LEU A 54 -18.26 -20.86 11.59
C LEU A 54 -17.54 -21.88 12.48
N ALA A 55 -16.37 -21.52 13.02
CA ALA A 55 -15.66 -22.37 13.97
C ALA A 55 -16.50 -22.78 15.19
N ARG A 56 -17.23 -21.81 15.78
CA ARG A 56 -18.13 -22.08 16.90
C ARG A 56 -19.37 -22.87 16.50
N ILE A 57 -19.89 -22.70 15.30
CA ILE A 57 -21.00 -23.49 14.77
C ILE A 57 -20.57 -24.94 14.61
N ILE A 58 -19.38 -25.21 14.04
CA ILE A 58 -18.83 -26.56 13.93
C ILE A 58 -18.76 -27.23 15.32
N ALA A 59 -18.26 -26.51 16.33
CA ALA A 59 -18.21 -27.02 17.69
C ALA A 59 -19.60 -27.39 18.23
N LYS A 60 -20.58 -26.56 17.97
CA LYS A 60 -21.98 -26.78 18.39
C LYS A 60 -22.63 -27.96 17.66
N GLU A 61 -22.42 -28.09 16.33
CA GLU A 61 -22.94 -29.22 15.52
C GLU A 61 -22.34 -30.55 15.97
N LEU A 62 -21.08 -30.56 16.42
CA LEU A 62 -20.42 -31.74 17.00
C LEU A 62 -20.86 -32.03 18.44
N GLY A 63 -21.77 -31.25 19.01
CA GLY A 63 -22.26 -31.42 20.37
C GLY A 63 -21.21 -31.16 21.46
N CYS A 64 -20.16 -30.39 21.17
CA CYS A 64 -19.11 -30.03 22.10
C CYS A 64 -19.65 -29.12 23.22
N ASP A 65 -19.22 -29.34 24.45
CA ASP A 65 -19.55 -28.45 25.56
C ASP A 65 -18.74 -27.15 25.42
N PRO A 66 -19.39 -25.97 25.42
CA PRO A 66 -18.69 -24.71 25.20
C PRO A 66 -17.64 -24.35 26.25
N VAL A 67 -17.72 -24.92 27.44
CA VAL A 67 -16.82 -24.63 28.59
C VAL A 67 -15.67 -25.64 28.64
N PHE A 68 -15.97 -26.92 28.40
CA PHE A 68 -14.99 -28.00 28.57
C PHE A 68 -14.33 -28.45 27.28
N ASP A 69 -15.07 -28.43 26.17
CA ASP A 69 -14.59 -29.00 24.89
C ASP A 69 -14.12 -27.95 23.89
N VAL A 70 -14.37 -26.66 24.13
CA VAL A 70 -13.99 -25.58 23.21
C VAL A 70 -12.99 -24.65 23.88
N ALA A 71 -11.77 -24.61 23.35
CA ALA A 71 -10.75 -23.64 23.75
C ALA A 71 -10.57 -22.60 22.64
N GLU A 72 -10.88 -21.33 22.95
CA GLU A 72 -10.69 -20.22 21.99
C GLU A 72 -9.53 -19.35 22.47
N ILE A 73 -8.51 -19.20 21.63
CA ILE A 73 -7.26 -18.51 21.92
C ILE A 73 -7.06 -17.44 20.85
N ASP A 74 -6.87 -16.21 21.29
CA ASP A 74 -6.49 -15.10 20.43
C ASP A 74 -4.96 -15.03 20.36
N ALA A 75 -4.38 -15.36 19.20
CA ALA A 75 -2.95 -15.34 19.00
C ALA A 75 -2.34 -13.92 19.04
N ALA A 76 -3.15 -12.86 18.95
CA ALA A 76 -2.65 -11.50 19.17
C ALA A 76 -2.25 -11.27 20.63
N SER A 77 -2.96 -11.91 21.58
CA SER A 77 -2.70 -11.85 23.02
C SER A 77 -1.77 -12.96 23.52
N HIS A 78 -1.78 -14.12 22.86
CA HIS A 78 -1.09 -15.36 23.22
C HIS A 78 -0.16 -15.82 22.07
N ASN A 79 0.92 -15.07 21.83
CA ASN A 79 1.79 -15.30 20.68
C ASN A 79 3.15 -15.92 21.02
N LYS A 80 3.43 -16.17 22.30
CA LYS A 80 4.70 -16.69 22.78
C LYS A 80 4.77 -18.22 22.69
N VAL A 81 5.99 -18.74 22.68
CA VAL A 81 6.25 -20.18 22.68
C VAL A 81 5.63 -20.88 23.87
N ASP A 82 5.63 -20.24 25.05
CA ASP A 82 5.10 -20.83 26.26
C ASP A 82 3.57 -20.98 26.21
N ASP A 83 2.86 -20.00 25.64
CA ASP A 83 1.41 -20.10 25.40
C ASP A 83 1.05 -21.31 24.52
N ILE A 84 1.86 -21.56 23.49
CA ILE A 84 1.66 -22.74 22.62
C ILE A 84 2.08 -24.04 23.28
N ARG A 85 3.06 -24.04 24.17
CA ARG A 85 3.40 -25.22 24.99
C ARG A 85 2.25 -25.60 25.91
N ASP A 86 1.64 -24.63 26.60
CA ASP A 86 0.47 -24.86 27.44
C ASP A 86 -0.71 -25.39 26.62
N LEU A 87 -0.92 -24.87 25.40
CA LEU A 87 -1.90 -25.39 24.46
C LEU A 87 -1.59 -26.86 24.12
N ASN A 88 -0.35 -27.18 23.74
CA ASN A 88 0.07 -28.54 23.38
C ASN A 88 -0.10 -29.55 24.54
N GLU A 89 0.13 -29.11 25.78
CA GLU A 89 -0.17 -29.92 26.98
C GLU A 89 -1.68 -30.13 27.12
N SER A 90 -2.47 -29.08 26.91
CA SER A 90 -3.93 -29.15 27.05
C SER A 90 -4.61 -30.02 26.00
N VAL A 91 -4.00 -30.20 24.83
CA VAL A 91 -4.48 -31.04 23.72
C VAL A 91 -4.59 -32.54 24.18
N ASN A 92 -3.75 -32.98 25.10
CA ASN A 92 -3.76 -34.35 25.61
C ASN A 92 -4.94 -34.66 26.57
N PHE A 93 -5.66 -33.64 27.04
CA PHE A 93 -6.83 -33.88 27.87
C PHE A 93 -8.00 -34.37 27.01
N VAL A 94 -8.71 -35.38 27.50
CA VAL A 94 -9.89 -35.93 26.83
C VAL A 94 -11.07 -34.94 26.82
N ALA A 95 -11.97 -35.11 25.86
CA ALA A 95 -13.22 -34.36 25.83
C ALA A 95 -14.15 -34.72 26.99
N SER A 96 -15.21 -33.90 27.21
CA SER A 96 -16.20 -34.09 28.27
C SER A 96 -16.91 -35.46 28.18
N SER A 97 -16.89 -36.12 27.03
CA SER A 97 -17.41 -37.47 26.78
C SER A 97 -16.56 -38.19 25.71
N PRO A 98 -16.44 -39.52 25.75
CA PRO A 98 -15.63 -40.27 24.79
C PRO A 98 -16.05 -40.10 23.32
N ASP A 99 -17.32 -39.81 23.09
CA ASP A 99 -17.89 -39.65 21.74
C ASP A 99 -17.75 -38.27 21.19
N LYS A 100 -17.22 -37.33 21.98
CA LYS A 100 -17.10 -35.93 21.58
C LYS A 100 -15.69 -35.55 21.15
N LYS A 101 -15.61 -34.51 20.32
CA LYS A 101 -14.35 -33.91 19.93
C LYS A 101 -14.01 -32.73 20.86
N ARG A 102 -12.75 -32.40 20.96
CA ARG A 102 -12.24 -31.18 21.59
C ARG A 102 -11.76 -30.23 20.51
N ILE A 103 -12.22 -28.99 20.55
CA ILE A 103 -11.97 -28.03 19.49
C ILE A 103 -11.12 -26.88 20.02
N PHE A 104 -10.02 -26.64 19.32
CA PHE A 104 -9.13 -25.50 19.57
C PHE A 104 -9.30 -24.49 18.45
N ILE A 105 -9.82 -23.31 18.77
CA ILE A 105 -9.98 -22.19 17.85
C ILE A 105 -8.86 -21.20 18.13
N LEU A 106 -7.93 -21.04 17.19
CA LEU A 106 -6.86 -20.05 17.26
C LEU A 106 -7.20 -18.91 16.30
N ASP A 107 -7.58 -17.76 16.84
CA ASP A 107 -7.88 -16.56 16.05
C ASP A 107 -6.60 -15.76 15.80
N GLU A 108 -6.52 -15.09 14.66
CA GLU A 108 -5.38 -14.31 14.16
C GLU A 108 -4.03 -15.06 14.22
N VAL A 109 -4.03 -16.33 13.77
CA VAL A 109 -2.86 -17.24 13.87
C VAL A 109 -1.57 -16.68 13.22
N HIS A 110 -1.68 -15.72 12.31
CA HIS A 110 -0.53 -15.02 11.72
C HIS A 110 0.26 -14.17 12.72
N MET A 111 -0.32 -13.89 13.91
CA MET A 111 0.35 -13.15 14.99
C MET A 111 1.27 -14.02 15.85
N LEU A 112 1.25 -15.35 15.68
CA LEU A 112 2.17 -16.23 16.38
C LEU A 112 3.62 -15.94 15.99
N SER A 113 4.52 -15.92 16.96
CA SER A 113 5.95 -15.85 16.68
C SER A 113 6.42 -17.09 15.89
N ASN A 114 7.48 -16.97 15.12
CA ASN A 114 8.04 -18.11 14.37
C ASN A 114 8.37 -19.31 15.28
N ALA A 115 8.86 -19.03 16.49
CA ALA A 115 9.16 -20.07 17.46
C ALA A 115 7.88 -20.74 18.01
N ALA A 116 6.80 -19.98 18.25
CA ALA A 116 5.50 -20.51 18.64
C ALA A 116 4.88 -21.36 17.53
N SER A 117 4.90 -20.85 16.30
CA SER A 117 4.41 -21.59 15.11
C SER A 117 5.15 -22.93 14.93
N ASN A 118 6.48 -22.94 15.06
CA ASN A 118 7.27 -24.17 14.98
C ASN A 118 6.97 -25.15 16.13
N ALA A 119 6.73 -24.65 17.35
CA ALA A 119 6.34 -25.51 18.47
C ALA A 119 4.95 -26.14 18.26
N PHE A 120 4.07 -25.50 17.49
CA PHE A 120 2.74 -26.01 17.16
C PHE A 120 2.75 -27.09 16.07
N LEU A 121 3.76 -27.10 15.17
CA LEU A 121 3.82 -28.03 14.04
C LEU A 121 3.75 -29.49 14.47
N LYS A 122 4.44 -29.88 15.56
CA LYS A 122 4.43 -31.25 16.04
C LYS A 122 3.01 -31.74 16.39
N THR A 123 2.23 -30.90 17.01
CA THR A 123 0.84 -31.22 17.39
C THR A 123 -0.10 -31.23 16.18
N LEU A 124 0.20 -30.44 15.14
CA LEU A 124 -0.54 -30.49 13.86
C LEU A 124 -0.20 -31.71 13.02
N GLU A 125 1.02 -32.28 13.14
CA GLU A 125 1.46 -33.50 12.43
C GLU A 125 0.84 -34.77 13.01
N GLU A 126 0.80 -34.86 14.33
CA GLU A 126 0.31 -36.02 15.06
C GLU A 126 -0.74 -35.62 16.10
N PRO A 127 -1.90 -35.08 15.66
CA PRO A 127 -2.96 -34.67 16.58
C PRO A 127 -3.64 -35.91 17.20
N PRO A 128 -4.08 -35.85 18.47
CA PRO A 128 -4.94 -36.89 19.04
C PRO A 128 -6.27 -36.99 18.28
N ASP A 129 -6.80 -38.19 18.13
CA ASP A 129 -8.04 -38.47 17.36
C ASP A 129 -9.25 -37.67 17.82
N HIS A 130 -9.30 -37.27 19.08
CA HIS A 130 -10.40 -36.52 19.67
C HIS A 130 -10.28 -34.98 19.46
N VAL A 131 -9.24 -34.50 18.78
CA VAL A 131 -8.96 -33.05 18.65
C VAL A 131 -9.21 -32.56 17.23
N VAL A 132 -9.75 -31.36 17.12
CA VAL A 132 -9.87 -30.60 15.87
C VAL A 132 -9.34 -29.18 16.09
N PHE A 133 -8.42 -28.77 15.24
CA PHE A 133 -7.89 -27.40 15.23
C PHE A 133 -8.60 -26.57 14.18
N ILE A 134 -9.00 -25.35 14.53
CA ILE A 134 -9.55 -24.36 13.59
C ILE A 134 -8.73 -23.09 13.73
N LEU A 135 -7.85 -22.85 12.77
CA LEU A 135 -6.98 -21.68 12.71
C LEU A 135 -7.65 -20.61 11.88
N ALA A 136 -7.80 -19.40 12.39
CA ALA A 136 -8.36 -18.27 11.67
C ALA A 136 -7.30 -17.20 11.42
N THR A 137 -7.31 -16.57 10.25
CA THR A 137 -6.38 -15.49 9.89
C THR A 137 -7.00 -14.49 8.95
N THR A 138 -6.61 -13.23 9.08
CA THR A 138 -6.87 -12.18 8.09
C THR A 138 -5.74 -12.02 7.06
N GLU A 139 -4.54 -12.54 7.37
CA GLU A 139 -3.33 -12.40 6.55
C GLU A 139 -2.73 -13.81 6.26
N PRO A 140 -3.32 -14.57 5.32
CA PRO A 140 -2.86 -15.93 5.04
C PRO A 140 -1.43 -16.00 4.50
N GLU A 141 -0.94 -14.94 3.87
CA GLU A 141 0.43 -14.84 3.37
C GLU A 141 1.48 -14.84 4.48
N ARG A 142 1.14 -14.40 5.69
CA ARG A 142 2.03 -14.39 6.87
C ARG A 142 2.03 -15.71 7.64
N VAL A 143 1.12 -16.62 7.34
CA VAL A 143 1.09 -17.94 7.95
C VAL A 143 2.14 -18.84 7.31
N LEU A 144 2.92 -19.55 8.11
CA LEU A 144 3.97 -20.45 7.62
C LEU A 144 3.40 -21.53 6.66
N GLU A 145 4.10 -21.77 5.57
CA GLU A 145 3.71 -22.79 4.57
C GLU A 145 3.62 -24.20 5.20
N THR A 146 4.43 -24.45 6.22
CA THR A 146 4.40 -25.70 6.98
C THR A 146 3.09 -25.93 7.74
N ILE A 147 2.41 -24.86 8.19
CA ILE A 147 1.06 -24.92 8.78
C ILE A 147 0.02 -25.10 7.68
N LYS A 148 0.09 -24.30 6.61
CA LYS A 148 -0.85 -24.37 5.49
C LYS A 148 -0.91 -25.77 4.87
N SER A 149 0.24 -26.43 4.69
CA SER A 149 0.32 -27.76 4.09
C SER A 149 -0.31 -28.87 4.96
N ARG A 150 -0.57 -28.62 6.25
CA ARG A 150 -1.15 -29.57 7.22
C ARG A 150 -2.60 -29.25 7.58
N THR A 151 -3.17 -28.24 6.93
CA THR A 151 -4.53 -27.76 7.21
C THR A 151 -5.40 -27.79 5.97
N THR A 152 -6.68 -28.05 6.13
CA THR A 152 -7.67 -27.84 5.07
C THR A 152 -7.99 -26.36 4.98
N HIS A 153 -7.61 -25.75 3.85
CA HIS A 153 -7.78 -24.31 3.65
C HIS A 153 -9.22 -23.98 3.21
N VAL A 154 -9.90 -23.15 3.99
CA VAL A 154 -11.26 -22.64 3.72
C VAL A 154 -11.17 -21.12 3.57
N ILE A 155 -11.54 -20.63 2.40
CA ILE A 155 -11.43 -19.21 2.05
C ILE A 155 -12.78 -18.52 2.27
N PHE A 156 -12.76 -17.45 3.07
CA PHE A 156 -13.90 -16.57 3.28
C PHE A 156 -13.75 -15.34 2.39
N LYS A 157 -14.81 -15.04 1.66
CA LYS A 157 -14.88 -13.88 0.76
C LYS A 157 -15.50 -12.67 1.48
N LYS A 158 -15.30 -11.46 0.94
CA LYS A 158 -16.12 -10.31 1.33
C LYS A 158 -17.58 -10.64 1.05
N ILE A 159 -18.45 -10.22 1.95
CA ILE A 159 -19.89 -10.41 1.80
C ILE A 159 -20.43 -9.31 0.89
N ASP A 160 -21.25 -9.68 -0.09
CA ASP A 160 -21.85 -8.73 -1.02
C ASP A 160 -22.74 -7.71 -0.28
N GLU A 161 -22.72 -6.46 -0.74
CA GLU A 161 -23.46 -5.36 -0.12
C GLU A 161 -24.95 -5.61 -0.04
N GLU A 162 -25.55 -6.23 -1.07
CA GLU A 162 -26.98 -6.58 -1.08
C GLU A 162 -27.33 -7.58 0.03
N VAL A 163 -26.45 -8.54 0.26
CA VAL A 163 -26.60 -9.53 1.33
C VAL A 163 -26.49 -8.86 2.71
N ILE A 164 -25.51 -7.96 2.88
CA ILE A 164 -25.34 -7.16 4.10
C ILE A 164 -26.58 -6.29 4.32
N LEU A 165 -27.03 -5.54 3.30
CA LEU A 165 -28.21 -4.67 3.36
C LEU A 165 -29.47 -5.45 3.77
N SER A 166 -29.67 -6.64 3.19
CA SER A 166 -30.78 -7.53 3.54
C SER A 166 -30.71 -7.93 5.02
N ARG A 167 -29.53 -8.31 5.50
CA ARG A 167 -29.31 -8.70 6.92
C ARG A 167 -29.51 -7.52 7.86
N LEU A 168 -28.97 -6.34 7.56
CA LEU A 168 -29.18 -5.12 8.35
C LEU A 168 -30.65 -4.73 8.42
N SER A 169 -31.38 -4.80 7.30
CA SER A 169 -32.81 -4.52 7.24
C SER A 169 -33.62 -5.46 8.14
N SER A 170 -33.26 -6.75 8.16
CA SER A 170 -33.87 -7.75 9.06
C SER A 170 -33.62 -7.43 10.52
N ILE A 171 -32.39 -7.05 10.89
CA ILE A 171 -32.00 -6.70 12.26
C ILE A 171 -32.71 -5.41 12.69
N ALA A 172 -32.65 -4.35 11.87
CA ALA A 172 -33.30 -3.08 12.16
C ALA A 172 -34.80 -3.25 12.40
N LYS A 173 -35.47 -4.10 11.61
CA LYS A 173 -36.88 -4.43 11.80
C LYS A 173 -37.17 -5.15 13.13
N LYS A 174 -36.32 -6.11 13.51
CA LYS A 174 -36.45 -6.86 14.78
C LYS A 174 -36.23 -5.95 15.99
N GLU A 175 -35.25 -5.06 15.91
CA GLU A 175 -34.92 -4.08 16.96
C GLU A 175 -35.81 -2.83 16.92
N LYS A 176 -36.77 -2.75 15.98
CA LYS A 176 -37.68 -1.60 15.80
C LYS A 176 -36.93 -0.29 15.53
N MET A 177 -35.75 -0.37 14.92
CA MET A 177 -34.98 0.79 14.51
C MET A 177 -35.58 1.35 13.20
N LYS A 178 -36.02 2.60 13.21
CA LYS A 178 -36.52 3.27 12.03
C LYS A 178 -35.38 3.94 11.26
N ILE A 179 -34.67 3.16 10.48
CA ILE A 179 -33.58 3.62 9.61
C ILE A 179 -34.02 3.43 8.16
N SER A 180 -33.79 4.43 7.30
CA SER A 180 -34.15 4.33 5.88
C SER A 180 -33.30 3.29 5.16
N LYS A 181 -33.82 2.74 4.06
CA LYS A 181 -33.09 1.75 3.25
C LYS A 181 -31.81 2.34 2.64
N GLU A 182 -31.84 3.63 2.28
CA GLU A 182 -30.70 4.37 1.74
C GLU A 182 -29.54 4.42 2.76
N ILE A 183 -29.85 4.76 4.02
CA ILE A 183 -28.85 4.77 5.11
C ILE A 183 -28.29 3.37 5.39
N LEU A 184 -29.16 2.34 5.39
CA LEU A 184 -28.67 0.96 5.53
C LEU A 184 -27.81 0.53 4.34
N GLY A 185 -28.08 1.02 3.14
CA GLY A 185 -27.21 0.85 1.96
C GLY A 185 -25.84 1.50 2.14
N SER A 186 -25.81 2.76 2.61
CA SER A 186 -24.56 3.44 2.93
C SER A 186 -23.75 2.71 4.02
N VAL A 187 -24.42 2.17 5.06
CA VAL A 187 -23.78 1.36 6.10
C VAL A 187 -23.18 0.08 5.50
N ALA A 188 -23.90 -0.61 4.60
CA ALA A 188 -23.43 -1.82 3.94
C ALA A 188 -22.17 -1.53 3.09
N ASN A 189 -22.22 -0.44 2.32
CA ASN A 189 -21.09 0.03 1.51
C ASN A 189 -19.86 0.35 2.36
N PHE A 190 -20.02 1.15 3.42
CA PHE A 190 -18.91 1.52 4.31
C PHE A 190 -18.29 0.35 5.08
N SER A 191 -18.98 -0.76 5.20
CA SER A 191 -18.47 -1.95 5.91
C SER A 191 -17.48 -2.80 5.13
N ASP A 192 -17.25 -2.51 3.85
CA ASP A 192 -16.30 -3.19 2.97
C ASP A 192 -16.40 -4.73 3.03
N GLY A 193 -17.63 -5.25 3.05
CA GLY A 193 -17.93 -6.68 3.09
C GLY A 193 -17.86 -7.31 4.49
N SER A 194 -17.67 -6.52 5.56
CA SER A 194 -17.64 -6.97 6.96
C SER A 194 -19.03 -6.82 7.60
N LEU A 195 -19.76 -7.92 7.76
CA LEU A 195 -21.08 -7.89 8.42
C LEU A 195 -21.00 -7.43 9.88
N ARG A 196 -19.90 -7.77 10.59
CA ARG A 196 -19.68 -7.33 11.98
C ARG A 196 -19.57 -5.81 12.07
N ASP A 197 -18.78 -5.20 11.19
CA ASP A 197 -18.55 -3.77 11.19
C ASP A 197 -19.80 -3.03 10.70
N ALA A 198 -20.56 -3.60 9.74
CA ALA A 198 -21.85 -3.09 9.32
C ALA A 198 -22.87 -3.02 10.47
N ILE A 199 -23.02 -4.10 11.25
CA ILE A 199 -23.94 -4.13 12.40
C ILE A 199 -23.48 -3.11 13.46
N ASN A 200 -22.17 -3.02 13.75
CA ASN A 200 -21.65 -2.06 14.71
C ASN A 200 -21.92 -0.62 14.27
N LEU A 201 -21.65 -0.30 13.00
CA LEU A 201 -21.87 1.05 12.46
C LEU A 201 -23.35 1.44 12.51
N MET A 202 -24.25 0.51 12.14
CA MET A 202 -25.70 0.71 12.24
C MET A 202 -26.12 0.97 13.69
N GLU A 203 -25.65 0.15 14.64
CA GLU A 203 -25.98 0.26 16.07
C GLU A 203 -25.47 1.58 16.66
N GLN A 204 -24.21 1.94 16.40
CA GLN A 204 -23.63 3.19 16.87
C GLN A 204 -24.32 4.42 16.27
N GLY A 205 -24.60 4.38 14.96
CA GLY A 205 -25.31 5.45 14.27
C GLY A 205 -26.69 5.68 14.83
N PHE A 206 -27.46 4.61 15.05
CA PHE A 206 -28.80 4.71 15.63
C PHE A 206 -28.77 5.17 17.09
N ASN A 207 -27.83 4.68 17.90
CA ASN A 207 -27.70 5.08 19.30
C ASN A 207 -27.29 6.55 19.45
N THR A 208 -26.53 7.11 18.50
CA THR A 208 -26.06 8.49 18.56
C THR A 208 -27.07 9.48 17.98
N PHE A 209 -27.71 9.15 16.85
CA PHE A 209 -28.55 10.09 16.09
C PHE A 209 -30.03 9.69 16.04
N GLY A 210 -30.38 8.49 16.50
CA GLY A 210 -31.74 7.96 16.46
C GLY A 210 -32.28 7.84 15.03
N GLU A 211 -33.58 8.19 14.88
CA GLU A 211 -34.27 8.18 13.59
C GLU A 211 -33.77 9.29 12.61
N LYS A 212 -32.97 10.24 13.10
CA LYS A 212 -32.42 11.38 12.32
C LYS A 212 -31.04 11.11 11.73
N ILE A 213 -30.60 9.86 11.75
CA ILE A 213 -29.32 9.49 11.17
C ILE A 213 -29.28 9.85 9.69
N THR A 214 -28.21 10.52 9.26
CA THR A 214 -27.95 10.92 7.86
C THR A 214 -26.66 10.26 7.36
N GLU A 215 -26.44 10.29 6.05
CA GLU A 215 -25.21 9.80 5.46
C GLU A 215 -24.00 10.61 5.93
N ASP A 216 -24.11 11.94 6.08
CA ASP A 216 -23.05 12.80 6.60
C ASP A 216 -22.65 12.46 8.03
N ASN A 217 -23.62 12.01 8.85
CA ASN A 217 -23.33 11.50 10.19
C ASN A 217 -22.46 10.24 10.12
N LEU A 218 -22.72 9.33 9.18
CA LEU A 218 -21.90 8.13 8.98
C LEU A 218 -20.49 8.48 8.53
N TYR A 219 -20.31 9.42 7.60
CA TYR A 219 -18.98 9.92 7.21
C TYR A 219 -18.22 10.47 8.41
N THR A 220 -18.86 11.30 9.23
CA THR A 220 -18.24 11.88 10.43
C THR A 220 -17.83 10.79 11.43
N MET A 221 -18.70 9.79 11.68
CA MET A 221 -18.40 8.68 12.59
C MET A 221 -17.22 7.83 12.11
N LEU A 222 -17.06 7.69 10.80
CA LEU A 222 -15.97 6.93 10.18
C LEU A 222 -14.68 7.75 10.04
N GLY A 223 -14.70 9.03 10.41
CA GLY A 223 -13.56 9.92 10.18
C GLY A 223 -13.29 10.19 8.71
N LYS A 224 -14.30 10.03 7.83
CA LYS A 224 -14.19 10.25 6.39
C LYS A 224 -14.70 11.65 6.00
N LEU A 225 -14.19 12.15 4.88
CA LEU A 225 -14.69 13.39 4.27
C LEU A 225 -16.10 13.16 3.73
N ASN A 226 -17.01 14.08 4.04
CA ASN A 226 -18.35 14.06 3.51
C ASN A 226 -18.41 14.75 2.12
N ARG A 227 -19.60 14.75 1.52
CA ARG A 227 -19.85 15.35 0.21
C ARG A 227 -19.46 16.83 0.15
N GLU A 228 -19.81 17.61 1.17
CA GLU A 228 -19.55 19.06 1.20
C GLU A 228 -18.04 19.33 1.29
N ASP A 229 -17.32 18.58 2.11
CA ASP A 229 -15.87 18.69 2.26
C ASP A 229 -15.16 18.43 0.92
N ILE A 230 -15.59 17.42 0.17
CA ILE A 230 -15.03 17.09 -1.16
C ILE A 230 -15.41 18.18 -2.18
N ASP A 231 -16.65 18.66 -2.20
CA ASP A 231 -17.07 19.72 -3.14
C ASP A 231 -16.29 21.03 -2.93
N ILE A 232 -16.05 21.43 -1.68
CA ILE A 232 -15.19 22.56 -1.33
C ILE A 232 -13.78 22.37 -1.89
N LEU A 233 -13.22 21.17 -1.70
CA LEU A 233 -11.87 20.85 -2.20
C LEU A 233 -11.80 20.93 -3.73
N LEU A 234 -12.76 20.33 -4.45
CA LEU A 234 -12.79 20.34 -5.92
C LEU A 234 -12.86 21.78 -6.46
N ASN A 235 -13.71 22.60 -5.85
CA ASN A 235 -13.82 24.01 -6.23
C ASN A 235 -12.52 24.79 -5.92
N ALA A 236 -11.91 24.55 -4.76
CA ALA A 236 -10.67 25.20 -4.38
C ALA A 236 -9.48 24.83 -5.29
N ILE A 237 -9.42 23.59 -5.77
CA ILE A 237 -8.40 23.17 -6.75
C ILE A 237 -8.57 23.95 -8.06
N GLN A 238 -9.81 24.15 -8.53
CA GLN A 238 -10.09 24.88 -9.76
C GLN A 238 -9.79 26.36 -9.64
N THR A 239 -10.21 26.98 -8.54
CA THR A 239 -10.04 28.42 -8.30
C THR A 239 -8.67 28.79 -7.76
N GLN A 240 -7.83 27.79 -7.49
CA GLN A 240 -6.52 27.94 -6.84
C GLN A 240 -6.59 28.64 -5.48
N ASP A 241 -7.66 28.40 -4.72
CA ASP A 241 -7.90 29.03 -3.42
C ASP A 241 -7.22 28.26 -2.29
N THR A 242 -6.04 28.72 -1.90
CA THR A 242 -5.26 28.14 -0.81
C THR A 242 -5.95 28.32 0.56
N THR A 243 -6.68 29.43 0.74
CA THR A 243 -7.36 29.72 2.01
C THR A 243 -8.45 28.71 2.26
N ALA A 244 -9.27 28.41 1.24
CA ALA A 244 -10.36 27.44 1.34
C ALA A 244 -9.87 26.04 1.75
N VAL A 245 -8.75 25.56 1.21
CA VAL A 245 -8.24 24.22 1.57
C VAL A 245 -7.64 24.16 2.97
N ILE A 246 -6.99 25.22 3.43
CA ILE A 246 -6.45 25.27 4.80
C ILE A 246 -7.60 25.37 5.82
N ASP A 247 -8.63 26.15 5.53
CA ASP A 247 -9.80 26.25 6.42
C ASP A 247 -10.60 24.95 6.42
N LEU A 248 -10.72 24.25 5.28
CA LEU A 248 -11.28 22.90 5.21
C LEU A 248 -10.50 21.94 6.12
N ALA A 249 -9.16 21.95 6.06
CA ALA A 249 -8.34 21.11 6.93
C ALA A 249 -8.60 21.39 8.42
N LYS A 250 -8.65 22.67 8.82
CA LYS A 250 -8.96 23.05 10.21
C LYS A 250 -10.35 22.57 10.66
N VAL A 251 -11.36 22.77 9.81
CA VAL A 251 -12.74 22.33 10.11
C VAL A 251 -12.80 20.80 10.24
N THR A 252 -12.17 20.05 9.34
CA THR A 252 -12.16 18.58 9.39
C THR A 252 -11.41 18.08 10.61
N PHE A 253 -10.30 18.71 11.02
CA PHE A 253 -9.61 18.37 12.27
C PHE A 253 -10.47 18.64 13.51
N SER A 254 -11.23 19.75 13.52
CA SER A 254 -12.16 20.03 14.62
C SER A 254 -13.30 19.02 14.74
N LYS A 255 -13.67 18.37 13.61
CA LYS A 255 -14.61 17.22 13.58
C LYS A 255 -13.96 15.90 14.03
N GLY A 256 -12.65 15.88 14.33
CA GLY A 256 -11.90 14.70 14.77
C GLY A 256 -11.32 13.84 13.64
N ILE A 257 -11.43 14.25 12.37
CA ILE A 257 -10.86 13.54 11.23
C ILE A 257 -9.33 13.63 11.29
N GLN A 258 -8.66 12.49 11.29
CA GLN A 258 -7.20 12.45 11.33
C GLN A 258 -6.61 12.72 9.93
N PRO A 259 -5.40 13.31 9.83
CA PRO A 259 -4.72 13.55 8.54
C PRO A 259 -4.61 12.33 7.65
N LYS A 260 -4.37 11.16 8.23
CA LYS A 260 -4.31 9.88 7.51
C LYS A 260 -5.66 9.52 6.87
N ASP A 261 -6.75 9.68 7.62
CA ASP A 261 -8.10 9.32 7.16
C ASP A 261 -8.60 10.31 6.12
N PHE A 262 -8.20 11.59 6.25
CA PHE A 262 -8.42 12.63 5.24
C PHE A 262 -7.78 12.23 3.89
N LEU A 263 -6.47 11.89 3.90
CA LEU A 263 -5.76 11.47 2.69
C LEU A 263 -6.34 10.18 2.09
N LEU A 264 -6.71 9.21 2.92
CA LEU A 264 -7.32 7.97 2.48
C LEU A 264 -8.65 8.22 1.76
N SER A 265 -9.52 9.07 2.35
CA SER A 265 -10.80 9.46 1.74
C SER A 265 -10.62 10.12 0.37
N LEU A 266 -9.61 10.99 0.23
CA LEU A 266 -9.29 11.60 -1.06
C LEU A 266 -8.72 10.58 -2.06
N SER A 267 -7.89 9.66 -1.61
CA SER A 267 -7.33 8.60 -2.48
C SER A 267 -8.45 7.71 -3.02
N GLU A 268 -9.40 7.31 -2.18
CA GLU A 268 -10.59 6.55 -2.60
C GLU A 268 -11.42 7.34 -3.62
N PHE A 269 -11.67 8.63 -3.37
CA PHE A 269 -12.44 9.47 -4.27
C PHE A 269 -11.77 9.63 -5.64
N PHE A 270 -10.51 10.05 -5.69
CA PHE A 270 -9.80 10.26 -6.96
C PHE A 270 -9.50 8.95 -7.71
N ARG A 271 -9.37 7.83 -7.02
CA ARG A 271 -9.32 6.50 -7.64
C ARG A 271 -10.61 6.19 -8.41
N ASN A 272 -11.78 6.51 -7.85
CA ASN A 272 -13.06 6.34 -8.53
C ASN A 272 -13.18 7.26 -9.76
N VAL A 273 -12.71 8.51 -9.65
CA VAL A 273 -12.61 9.43 -10.80
C VAL A 273 -11.69 8.87 -11.89
N PHE A 274 -10.54 8.31 -11.49
CA PHE A 274 -9.61 7.68 -12.42
C PHE A 274 -10.22 6.46 -13.13
N HIS A 275 -10.90 5.58 -12.40
CA HIS A 275 -11.58 4.43 -13.00
C HIS A 275 -12.65 4.86 -14.02
N LEU A 276 -13.46 5.85 -13.68
CA LEU A 276 -14.46 6.39 -14.62
C LEU A 276 -13.79 6.99 -15.87
N LYS A 277 -12.64 7.67 -15.71
CA LYS A 277 -11.93 8.31 -16.82
C LYS A 277 -11.27 7.34 -17.79
N TYR A 278 -10.68 6.27 -17.30
CA TYR A 278 -9.81 5.39 -18.08
C TYR A 278 -10.42 4.03 -18.40
N LEU A 279 -11.28 3.52 -17.54
CA LEU A 279 -11.83 2.18 -17.71
C LEU A 279 -13.19 2.18 -18.43
N SER A 280 -13.78 3.36 -18.71
CA SER A 280 -15.15 3.50 -19.24
C SER A 280 -16.17 2.65 -18.46
N HIS A 281 -15.81 2.21 -17.27
CA HIS A 281 -16.69 1.51 -16.36
C HIS A 281 -17.26 2.57 -15.42
N GLU A 282 -18.56 2.72 -15.47
CA GLU A 282 -19.25 3.37 -14.36
C GLU A 282 -18.88 2.58 -13.10
N PRO A 283 -18.46 3.27 -12.00
CA PRO A 283 -18.30 2.58 -10.72
C PRO A 283 -19.55 1.74 -10.51
N SER A 284 -19.38 0.50 -10.06
CA SER A 284 -20.54 -0.36 -9.83
C SER A 284 -21.58 0.43 -9.04
N PRO A 285 -22.86 0.39 -9.42
CA PRO A 285 -23.91 1.18 -8.75
C PRO A 285 -23.95 1.01 -7.24
N ASN A 286 -23.27 0.00 -6.74
CA ASN A 286 -23.17 -0.39 -5.34
C ASN A 286 -21.89 0.13 -4.64
N GLU A 287 -20.90 0.70 -5.37
CA GLU A 287 -19.63 1.15 -4.78
C GLU A 287 -19.65 2.59 -4.26
N LEU A 288 -20.61 3.39 -4.73
CA LEU A 288 -20.72 4.80 -4.33
C LEU A 288 -22.17 5.15 -4.00
N SER A 289 -22.36 5.97 -2.97
CA SER A 289 -23.68 6.58 -2.76
C SER A 289 -24.04 7.47 -3.95
N THR A 290 -25.33 7.58 -4.26
CA THR A 290 -25.83 8.43 -5.37
C THR A 290 -25.34 9.88 -5.26
N SER A 291 -25.08 10.36 -4.06
CA SER A 291 -24.57 11.70 -3.79
C SER A 291 -23.09 11.84 -4.15
N MET A 292 -22.30 10.83 -3.85
CA MET A 292 -20.85 10.79 -4.14
C MET A 292 -20.59 10.53 -5.62
N GLU A 293 -21.42 9.69 -6.27
CA GLU A 293 -21.37 9.44 -7.71
C GLU A 293 -21.50 10.74 -8.52
N LYS A 294 -22.40 11.64 -8.12
CA LYS A 294 -22.53 12.97 -8.77
C LYS A 294 -21.26 13.79 -8.67
N LEU A 295 -20.53 13.72 -7.54
CA LEU A 295 -19.26 14.42 -7.38
C LEU A 295 -18.13 13.78 -8.21
N VAL A 296 -18.10 12.44 -8.31
CA VAL A 296 -17.15 11.73 -9.17
C VAL A 296 -17.38 12.14 -10.64
N ASN A 297 -18.63 12.18 -11.10
CA ASN A 297 -18.98 12.64 -12.44
C ASN A 297 -18.61 14.12 -12.65
N LYS A 298 -18.85 14.99 -11.66
CA LYS A 298 -18.43 16.39 -11.67
C LYS A 298 -16.92 16.51 -11.83
N ALA A 299 -16.14 15.80 -11.01
CA ALA A 299 -14.68 15.80 -11.06
C ALA A 299 -14.14 15.23 -12.38
N ASN A 300 -14.76 14.16 -12.92
CA ASN A 300 -14.40 13.59 -14.22
C ASN A 300 -14.51 14.60 -15.37
N ASN A 301 -15.52 15.47 -15.32
CA ASN A 301 -15.73 16.53 -16.32
C ASN A 301 -14.82 17.76 -16.09
N GLN A 302 -14.45 18.02 -14.84
CA GLN A 302 -13.66 19.20 -14.45
C GLN A 302 -12.15 18.98 -14.63
N PHE A 303 -11.64 17.78 -14.41
CA PHE A 303 -10.21 17.48 -14.41
C PHE A 303 -9.77 16.74 -15.66
N THR A 304 -8.62 17.12 -16.21
CA THR A 304 -7.95 16.37 -17.28
C THR A 304 -7.35 15.08 -16.74
N SER A 305 -7.06 14.13 -17.64
CA SER A 305 -6.38 12.88 -17.28
C SER A 305 -5.04 13.12 -16.57
N GLN A 306 -4.26 14.08 -17.04
CA GLN A 306 -2.97 14.45 -16.45
C GLN A 306 -3.12 15.04 -15.04
N GLN A 307 -4.16 15.86 -14.81
CA GLN A 307 -4.47 16.38 -13.48
C GLN A 307 -4.81 15.28 -12.49
N ILE A 308 -5.64 14.31 -12.91
CA ILE A 308 -6.05 13.19 -12.05
C ILE A 308 -4.83 12.35 -11.66
N VAL A 309 -3.97 11.99 -12.62
CA VAL A 309 -2.73 11.23 -12.35
C VAL A 309 -1.81 11.99 -11.40
N ARG A 310 -1.59 13.29 -11.64
CA ARG A 310 -0.82 14.13 -10.74
C ARG A 310 -1.38 14.16 -9.31
N ILE A 311 -2.71 14.28 -9.16
CA ILE A 311 -3.36 14.29 -7.85
C ILE A 311 -3.12 12.97 -7.13
N LEU A 312 -3.26 11.83 -7.83
CA LEU A 312 -3.00 10.51 -7.26
C LEU A 312 -1.54 10.32 -6.85
N ASP A 313 -0.59 10.77 -7.67
CA ASP A 313 0.83 10.76 -7.32
C ASP A 313 1.13 11.58 -6.06
N LEU A 314 0.59 12.81 -5.96
CA LEU A 314 0.75 13.65 -4.77
C LEU A 314 0.11 13.02 -3.53
N LEU A 315 -1.03 12.32 -3.68
CA LEU A 315 -1.68 11.61 -2.59
C LEU A 315 -0.85 10.42 -2.11
N ASP A 316 -0.21 9.67 -3.02
CA ASP A 316 0.66 8.56 -2.65
C ASP A 316 1.87 9.06 -1.86
N ASP A 317 2.56 10.09 -2.35
CA ASP A 317 3.67 10.74 -1.65
C ASP A 317 3.24 11.24 -0.27
N ALA A 318 2.09 11.92 -0.16
CA ALA A 318 1.58 12.44 1.10
C ALA A 318 1.22 11.32 2.10
N ASN A 319 0.65 10.20 1.63
CA ASN A 319 0.36 9.03 2.46
C ASN A 319 1.62 8.41 3.05
N VAL A 320 2.71 8.36 2.28
CA VAL A 320 4.02 7.88 2.75
C VAL A 320 4.61 8.87 3.77
N GLU A 321 4.61 10.17 3.46
CA GLU A 321 5.18 11.19 4.34
C GLU A 321 4.45 11.30 5.69
N VAL A 322 3.12 11.24 5.70
CA VAL A 322 2.32 11.30 6.94
C VAL A 322 2.61 10.11 7.85
N LYS A 323 2.90 8.92 7.32
CA LYS A 323 3.27 7.75 8.14
C LYS A 323 4.64 7.89 8.82
N LYS A 324 5.58 8.61 8.20
CA LYS A 324 6.98 8.74 8.65
C LYS A 324 7.23 9.90 9.62
N THR A 325 6.30 10.82 9.80
CA THR A 325 6.50 12.05 10.58
C THR A 325 5.61 12.13 11.81
N SER A 326 6.05 12.84 12.84
CA SER A 326 5.21 13.21 13.98
C SER A 326 4.29 14.43 13.71
N SER A 327 4.59 15.22 12.69
CA SER A 327 3.85 16.44 12.34
C SER A 327 2.83 16.20 11.23
N HIS A 328 1.88 15.27 11.46
CA HIS A 328 0.90 14.83 10.47
C HIS A 328 0.07 15.98 9.87
N GLN A 329 -0.35 16.95 10.71
CA GLN A 329 -1.15 18.09 10.27
C GLN A 329 -0.39 18.99 9.29
N LEU A 330 0.85 19.37 9.63
CA LEU A 330 1.69 20.19 8.75
C LEU A 330 1.92 19.52 7.38
N LYS A 331 2.12 18.20 7.37
CA LYS A 331 2.30 17.47 6.12
C LYS A 331 1.04 17.47 5.26
N LEU A 332 -0.13 17.32 5.87
CA LEU A 332 -1.40 17.44 5.14
C LEU A 332 -1.61 18.87 4.61
N GLU A 333 -1.34 19.91 5.40
CA GLU A 333 -1.46 21.30 4.96
C GLU A 333 -0.53 21.59 3.78
N LEU A 334 0.73 21.13 3.85
CA LEU A 334 1.68 21.27 2.73
C LEU A 334 1.22 20.52 1.47
N PHE A 335 0.67 19.32 1.63
CA PHE A 335 0.06 18.58 0.52
C PHE A 335 -1.08 19.38 -0.12
N LEU A 336 -2.02 19.90 0.68
CA LEU A 336 -3.15 20.67 0.19
C LEU A 336 -2.72 21.94 -0.55
N VAL A 337 -1.69 22.63 -0.05
CA VAL A 337 -1.11 23.79 -0.73
C VAL A 337 -0.49 23.39 -2.08
N LYS A 338 0.30 22.30 -2.14
CA LYS A 338 0.88 21.80 -3.41
C LYS A 338 -0.19 21.31 -4.39
N LEU A 339 -1.29 20.77 -3.88
CA LEU A 339 -2.41 20.31 -4.68
C LEU A 339 -3.07 21.48 -5.44
N VAL A 340 -3.33 22.58 -4.74
CA VAL A 340 -3.98 23.79 -5.25
C VAL A 340 -3.02 24.69 -6.04
N ARG A 341 -1.74 24.73 -5.63
CA ARG A 341 -0.68 25.58 -6.21
C ARG A 341 0.41 24.74 -6.88
N PRO A 342 0.21 24.30 -8.13
CA PRO A 342 1.22 23.52 -8.86
C PRO A 342 2.56 24.21 -9.01
N GLU A 343 2.58 25.55 -9.02
CA GLU A 343 3.79 26.35 -9.13
C GLU A 343 4.76 26.19 -7.95
N LEU A 344 4.29 25.73 -6.80
CA LEU A 344 5.11 25.47 -5.62
C LEU A 344 5.76 24.07 -5.62
N GLY A 345 5.34 23.19 -6.52
CA GLY A 345 5.94 21.87 -6.67
C GLY A 345 7.24 21.94 -7.47
N THR A 346 8.31 21.36 -6.93
CA THR A 346 9.64 21.28 -7.57
C THR A 346 9.96 19.88 -8.06
N ASP A 347 9.09 18.92 -7.80
CA ASP A 347 9.25 17.54 -8.25
C ASP A 347 9.12 17.46 -9.79
N PRO A 348 9.83 16.49 -10.43
CA PRO A 348 9.85 16.36 -11.89
C PRO A 348 8.46 16.19 -12.52
N LYS A 349 7.53 15.49 -11.83
CA LYS A 349 6.16 15.25 -12.31
C LYS A 349 5.34 16.54 -12.34
N THR A 350 5.42 17.35 -11.27
CA THR A 350 4.76 18.66 -11.22
C THR A 350 5.36 19.64 -12.23
N VAL A 351 6.67 19.60 -12.48
CA VAL A 351 7.31 20.42 -13.51
C VAL A 351 6.83 20.01 -14.91
N ALA A 352 6.77 18.71 -15.21
CA ALA A 352 6.23 18.20 -16.47
C ALA A 352 4.77 18.65 -16.69
N TYR A 353 3.92 18.52 -15.67
CA TYR A 353 2.54 18.99 -15.72
C TYR A 353 2.44 20.52 -16.01
N ARG A 354 3.33 21.33 -15.42
CA ARG A 354 3.38 22.79 -15.71
C ARG A 354 3.81 23.10 -17.14
N VAL A 355 4.73 22.33 -17.69
CA VAL A 355 5.16 22.45 -19.09
C VAL A 355 3.96 22.14 -20.01
N ASP A 356 3.25 21.04 -19.77
CA ASP A 356 2.05 20.68 -20.54
C ASP A 356 0.95 21.77 -20.50
N LEU A 357 0.76 22.41 -19.33
CA LEU A 357 -0.18 23.53 -19.21
C LEU A 357 0.24 24.75 -20.04
N ILE A 358 1.53 25.04 -20.13
CA ILE A 358 2.06 26.14 -20.92
C ILE A 358 1.92 25.82 -22.41
N GLU A 359 2.28 24.61 -22.82
CA GLU A 359 2.10 24.13 -24.20
C GLU A 359 0.63 24.16 -24.64
N GLY A 360 -0.28 23.72 -23.75
CA GLY A 360 -1.74 23.81 -24.00
C GLY A 360 -2.24 25.24 -24.18
N LYS A 361 -1.73 26.21 -23.43
CA LYS A 361 -2.07 27.63 -23.57
C LYS A 361 -1.49 28.22 -24.85
N ILE A 362 -0.26 27.89 -25.21
CA ILE A 362 0.37 28.37 -26.45
C ILE A 362 -0.41 27.87 -27.66
N ASN A 363 -0.88 26.61 -27.64
CA ASN A 363 -1.66 26.03 -28.72
C ASN A 363 -3.10 26.59 -28.82
N SER A 364 -3.67 27.12 -27.71
CA SER A 364 -5.02 27.68 -27.69
C SER A 364 -5.07 29.16 -28.08
N ASP A 365 -3.98 29.90 -27.93
CA ASP A 365 -3.91 31.36 -28.21
C ASP A 365 -3.50 31.71 -29.66
N GLY A 366 -3.60 30.77 -30.61
CA GLY A 366 -3.44 31.03 -32.05
C GLY A 366 -2.04 31.51 -32.50
N GLY A 367 -1.02 31.23 -31.72
CA GLY A 367 0.37 31.41 -32.14
C GLY A 367 0.78 30.27 -33.09
N ASN A 368 1.24 30.62 -34.29
CA ASN A 368 1.71 29.73 -35.36
C ASN A 368 2.46 28.51 -34.82
N PRO A 369 2.13 27.32 -35.27
CA PRO A 369 2.78 26.10 -34.78
C PRO A 369 4.24 26.03 -35.22
N ILE A 370 5.15 26.16 -34.29
CA ILE A 370 6.58 25.84 -34.45
C ILE A 370 6.79 24.32 -34.80
N LYS A 371 5.71 23.61 -35.13
CA LYS A 371 5.73 22.17 -35.43
C LYS A 371 6.12 21.82 -36.88
N GLU A 372 6.18 22.78 -37.80
CA GLU A 372 6.52 22.46 -39.21
C GLU A 372 8.01 22.53 -39.52
N GLU A 373 8.84 23.23 -38.79
CA GLU A 373 10.27 23.33 -39.09
C GLU A 373 11.15 22.20 -38.53
N ILE A 374 10.67 21.42 -37.58
CA ILE A 374 11.46 20.32 -36.99
C ILE A 374 11.28 19.01 -37.76
N ASN A 375 10.17 18.85 -38.50
CA ASN A 375 9.92 17.60 -39.25
C ASN A 375 10.47 17.55 -40.67
N ASP A 376 10.79 18.69 -41.27
CA ASP A 376 11.36 18.68 -42.64
C ASP A 376 12.88 18.51 -42.70
N ASN A 377 13.59 18.77 -41.58
CA ASN A 377 15.02 18.53 -41.48
C ASN A 377 15.43 17.09 -41.12
N LEU A 378 14.48 16.21 -40.84
CA LEU A 378 14.74 14.79 -40.50
C LEU A 378 14.45 13.81 -41.65
N LYS A 379 13.91 14.31 -42.81
CA LYS A 379 13.56 13.43 -43.94
C LYS A 379 14.53 13.47 -45.13
N SER A 380 15.62 14.21 -45.05
CA SER A 380 16.57 14.30 -46.16
C SER A 380 18.01 13.97 -45.77
N LYS A 381 18.28 12.78 -45.33
CA LYS A 381 19.63 12.14 -45.46
C LYS A 381 19.53 10.64 -45.14
N GLN A 382 19.09 9.87 -46.12
CA GLN A 382 19.53 8.47 -46.26
C GLN A 382 20.85 8.47 -47.00
N PRO A 383 21.88 7.78 -46.52
CA PRO A 383 23.12 7.57 -47.29
C PRO A 383 22.93 6.42 -48.27
N LYS A 384 23.26 6.67 -49.52
CA LYS A 384 23.47 5.63 -50.54
C LYS A 384 24.77 4.89 -50.22
N GLU A 385 24.70 3.57 -50.30
CA GLU A 385 25.86 2.67 -50.39
C GLU A 385 26.67 2.97 -51.66
N SER A 386 27.97 3.06 -51.51
CA SER A 386 28.91 2.53 -52.50
C SER A 386 30.38 2.65 -52.04
N GLY A 387 31.11 1.54 -52.09
CA GLY A 387 32.50 1.46 -52.55
C GLY A 387 33.58 1.41 -51.47
N LEU A 388 34.10 0.23 -51.28
CA LEU A 388 35.40 -0.10 -50.70
C LEU A 388 36.52 0.74 -51.31
N GLU A 389 37.44 1.24 -50.50
CA GLU A 389 38.88 1.18 -50.77
C GLU A 389 39.71 1.44 -49.51
N GLU A 390 40.58 0.50 -49.22
CA GLU A 390 41.66 0.59 -48.23
C GLU A 390 42.68 1.66 -48.61
N LYS A 391 43.17 2.45 -47.69
CA LYS A 391 44.56 2.88 -47.67
C LYS A 391 45.06 3.23 -46.25
N LYS A 392 46.25 2.75 -46.02
CA LYS A 392 47.11 2.83 -44.85
C LYS A 392 47.62 4.23 -44.52
N ASN A 393 47.90 4.37 -43.23
CA ASN A 393 48.97 5.13 -42.55
C ASN A 393 48.99 6.65 -42.73
N GLU A 394 48.96 7.36 -41.62
CA GLU A 394 50.15 8.07 -41.09
C GLU A 394 49.82 8.80 -39.79
N ASP A 395 50.82 8.77 -38.91
CA ASP A 395 50.89 9.47 -37.65
C ASP A 395 50.53 10.96 -37.74
N SER A 396 49.74 11.43 -36.81
CA SER A 396 49.82 12.82 -36.37
C SER A 396 49.35 12.96 -34.95
N GLU A 397 50.31 13.18 -34.07
CA GLU A 397 50.12 13.71 -32.70
C GLU A 397 49.14 14.88 -32.74
N LYS A 398 47.94 14.71 -32.15
CA LYS A 398 47.07 15.83 -31.82
C LYS A 398 47.18 16.16 -30.35
N LYS A 399 47.81 17.31 -30.11
CA LYS A 399 47.83 18.05 -28.85
C LYS A 399 46.51 17.99 -28.13
N ILE A 400 46.51 17.41 -26.92
CA ILE A 400 45.41 17.44 -25.96
C ILE A 400 45.22 18.87 -25.53
N GLN A 401 44.11 19.49 -25.92
CA GLN A 401 43.66 20.74 -25.35
C GLN A 401 43.12 20.45 -23.93
N LYS A 402 43.69 21.15 -22.93
CA LYS A 402 43.18 21.22 -21.56
C LYS A 402 41.79 21.81 -21.59
N GLY A 403 40.74 20.98 -21.65
CA GLY A 403 39.35 21.36 -21.38
C GLY A 403 39.15 21.44 -19.86
N GLU A 404 38.65 22.54 -19.34
CA GLU A 404 38.14 22.62 -17.99
C GLU A 404 36.86 21.78 -17.92
N LEU A 405 36.73 20.92 -16.90
CA LEU A 405 35.54 20.13 -16.62
C LEU A 405 34.39 21.04 -16.07
N LYS A 406 33.96 22.00 -16.88
CA LYS A 406 32.78 22.83 -16.56
C LYS A 406 31.54 21.98 -16.77
N ASP A 407 30.61 22.06 -15.82
CA ASP A 407 29.29 21.37 -15.82
C ASP A 407 29.35 19.85 -15.61
N PHE A 408 30.36 19.31 -14.90
CA PHE A 408 30.46 17.90 -14.56
C PHE A 408 29.22 17.37 -13.81
N ASP A 409 28.66 18.20 -12.93
CA ASP A 409 27.46 17.86 -12.12
C ASP A 409 26.24 17.52 -12.99
N VAL A 410 26.13 18.10 -14.20
CA VAL A 410 25.06 17.80 -15.16
C VAL A 410 25.29 16.45 -15.88
N HIS A 411 26.53 16.05 -16.01
CA HIS A 411 26.91 14.81 -16.72
C HIS A 411 26.99 13.60 -15.78
N TRP A 412 27.23 13.78 -14.49
CA TRP A 412 27.39 12.70 -13.52
C TRP A 412 26.15 11.77 -13.43
N PRO A 413 24.90 12.25 -13.34
CA PRO A 413 23.74 11.36 -13.32
C PRO A 413 23.63 10.48 -14.56
N LYS A 414 24.05 10.97 -15.71
CA LYS A 414 24.01 10.21 -16.99
C LYS A 414 25.11 9.16 -17.03
N ILE A 415 26.27 9.43 -16.44
CA ILE A 415 27.36 8.47 -16.26
C ILE A 415 26.93 7.34 -15.32
N LEU A 416 26.22 7.65 -14.24
CA LEU A 416 25.67 6.66 -13.32
C LEU A 416 24.66 5.73 -14.01
N ILE A 417 23.80 6.24 -14.89
CA ILE A 417 22.84 5.42 -15.65
C ILE A 417 23.56 4.44 -16.57
N GLU A 418 24.61 4.88 -17.30
CA GLU A 418 25.41 3.99 -18.16
C GLU A 418 26.23 2.98 -17.33
N ALA A 419 26.75 3.38 -16.18
CA ALA A 419 27.49 2.50 -15.28
C ALA A 419 26.61 1.38 -14.69
N LYS A 420 25.31 1.63 -14.48
CA LYS A 420 24.35 0.64 -13.97
C LYS A 420 24.22 -0.61 -14.85
N GLU A 421 24.33 -0.44 -16.17
CA GLU A 421 24.23 -1.55 -17.12
C GLU A 421 25.50 -2.43 -17.14
N SER A 422 26.63 -1.88 -16.69
CA SER A 422 27.96 -2.52 -16.79
C SER A 422 28.50 -3.02 -15.46
N LEU A 423 27.96 -2.57 -14.33
CA LEU A 423 28.42 -2.91 -12.99
C LEU A 423 27.51 -3.91 -12.27
N SER A 424 28.10 -4.74 -11.40
CA SER A 424 27.30 -5.53 -10.46
C SER A 424 26.55 -4.63 -9.47
N PRO A 425 25.38 -5.06 -8.91
CA PRO A 425 24.60 -4.24 -7.98
C PRO A 425 25.43 -3.69 -6.80
N LYS A 426 26.38 -4.50 -6.30
CA LYS A 426 27.28 -4.09 -5.20
C LYS A 426 28.23 -2.97 -5.62
N LYS A 427 28.88 -3.06 -6.80
CA LYS A 427 29.79 -2.04 -7.31
C LYS A 427 29.05 -0.76 -7.68
N TYR A 428 27.83 -0.88 -8.22
CA TYR A 428 26.99 0.26 -8.50
C TYR A 428 26.59 1.02 -7.24
N ALA A 429 26.28 0.31 -6.14
CA ALA A 429 25.99 0.94 -4.84
C ALA A 429 27.19 1.73 -4.31
N TYR A 430 28.41 1.24 -4.47
CA TYR A 430 29.61 2.01 -4.09
C TYR A 430 29.71 3.30 -4.90
N LEU A 431 29.45 3.26 -6.20
CA LEU A 431 29.53 4.43 -7.07
C LEU A 431 28.45 5.49 -6.76
N THR A 432 27.26 5.05 -6.34
CA THR A 432 26.15 5.96 -5.95
C THR A 432 26.34 6.57 -4.55
N SER A 433 27.23 6.00 -3.73
CA SER A 433 27.50 6.46 -2.36
C SER A 433 28.65 7.48 -2.27
N ILE A 434 29.23 7.88 -3.39
CA ILE A 434 30.30 8.88 -3.48
C ILE A 434 29.81 10.20 -4.03
N PHE A 435 30.42 11.29 -3.59
CA PHE A 435 30.18 12.62 -4.12
C PHE A 435 31.35 13.01 -5.02
N PRO A 436 31.13 13.15 -6.33
CA PRO A 436 32.20 13.51 -7.25
C PRO A 436 32.50 15.01 -7.14
N ALA A 437 33.76 15.35 -6.98
CA ALA A 437 34.25 16.71 -7.13
C ALA A 437 35.35 16.75 -8.19
N VAL A 438 35.58 17.89 -8.81
CA VAL A 438 36.50 18.01 -9.92
C VAL A 438 37.55 19.09 -9.60
N GLU A 439 38.80 18.73 -9.65
CA GLU A 439 39.93 19.67 -9.56
C GLU A 439 40.83 19.54 -10.80
N GLY A 440 40.66 20.43 -11.76
CA GLY A 440 41.42 20.42 -13.01
C GLY A 440 41.12 19.19 -13.86
N SER A 441 42.05 18.24 -13.94
CA SER A 441 41.89 16.94 -14.64
C SER A 441 41.71 15.75 -13.68
N VAL A 442 41.53 16.02 -12.39
CA VAL A 442 41.37 15.00 -11.37
C VAL A 442 39.91 14.94 -10.93
N LEU A 443 39.30 13.76 -11.00
CA LEU A 443 38.01 13.47 -10.45
C LEU A 443 38.19 12.93 -9.03
N ILE A 444 37.71 13.68 -8.05
CA ILE A 444 37.84 13.33 -6.63
C ILE A 444 36.55 12.63 -6.20
N PHE A 445 36.68 11.40 -5.71
CA PHE A 445 35.59 10.66 -5.10
C PHE A 445 35.53 10.96 -3.61
N GLN A 446 34.68 11.90 -3.24
CA GLN A 446 34.50 12.32 -1.86
C GLN A 446 33.62 11.33 -1.10
N VAL A 447 34.09 10.85 0.05
CA VAL A 447 33.42 9.92 0.93
C VAL A 447 33.23 10.59 2.29
N PRO A 448 32.01 10.54 2.90
CA PRO A 448 31.74 11.12 4.21
C PRO A 448 32.62 10.52 5.32
N GLN A 449 32.93 11.32 6.32
CA GLN A 449 33.65 10.85 7.52
C GLN A 449 32.80 9.78 8.23
N GLY A 450 33.39 8.61 8.55
CA GLY A 450 32.70 7.43 9.08
C GLY A 450 32.46 6.33 8.03
N SER A 451 32.64 6.63 6.74
CA SER A 451 32.49 5.65 5.65
C SER A 451 33.83 5.25 5.02
N GLU A 452 34.92 5.26 5.81
CA GLU A 452 36.30 4.97 5.38
C GLU A 452 36.46 3.58 4.76
N PHE A 453 35.58 2.64 5.11
CA PHE A 453 35.52 1.32 4.49
C PHE A 453 35.25 1.39 2.97
N LEU A 454 34.45 2.34 2.53
CA LEU A 454 34.14 2.54 1.09
C LEU A 454 35.37 2.97 0.31
N LEU A 455 36.24 3.78 0.90
CA LEU A 455 37.54 4.18 0.29
C LEU A 455 38.42 2.99 -0.03
N GLY A 456 38.54 2.04 0.91
CA GLY A 456 39.30 0.82 0.70
C GLY A 456 38.75 -0.06 -0.42
N GLN A 457 37.42 -0.15 -0.52
CA GLN A 457 36.74 -0.94 -1.56
C GLN A 457 36.90 -0.28 -2.94
N ILE A 458 36.78 1.03 -3.03
CA ILE A 458 36.88 1.78 -4.29
C ILE A 458 38.32 1.81 -4.79
N ASN A 459 39.31 2.03 -3.90
CA ASN A 459 40.74 2.05 -4.25
C ASN A 459 41.24 0.70 -4.79
N ASN A 460 40.71 -0.39 -4.30
CA ASN A 460 41.11 -1.74 -4.69
C ASN A 460 40.33 -2.29 -5.90
N ASP A 461 39.31 -1.56 -6.41
CA ASP A 461 38.50 -2.00 -7.54
C ASP A 461 38.93 -1.30 -8.84
N GLU A 462 39.99 -1.85 -9.48
CA GLU A 462 40.53 -1.33 -10.75
C GLU A 462 39.48 -1.35 -11.88
N GLU A 463 38.54 -2.30 -11.86
CA GLU A 463 37.49 -2.43 -12.86
C GLU A 463 36.50 -1.25 -12.76
N LEU A 464 36.07 -0.88 -11.55
CA LEU A 464 35.20 0.26 -11.30
C LEU A 464 35.86 1.57 -11.72
N ILE A 465 37.12 1.77 -11.33
CA ILE A 465 37.87 2.99 -11.66
C ILE A 465 38.08 3.10 -13.17
N SER A 466 38.43 2.00 -13.85
CA SER A 466 38.65 2.00 -15.29
C SER A 466 37.37 2.25 -16.07
N LEU A 467 36.25 1.69 -15.63
CA LEU A 467 34.94 1.93 -16.24
C LEU A 467 34.53 3.41 -16.13
N VAL A 468 34.67 4.02 -14.93
CA VAL A 468 34.34 5.43 -14.76
C VAL A 468 35.22 6.33 -15.62
N LYS A 469 36.52 6.06 -15.69
CA LYS A 469 37.43 6.78 -16.57
C LYS A 469 36.99 6.68 -18.05
N SER A 470 36.62 5.48 -18.51
CA SER A 470 36.18 5.25 -19.89
C SER A 470 34.86 5.98 -20.20
N LEU A 471 33.90 5.99 -19.26
CA LEU A 471 32.62 6.68 -19.42
C LEU A 471 32.79 8.21 -19.44
N VAL A 472 33.66 8.74 -18.56
CA VAL A 472 33.99 10.17 -18.56
C VAL A 472 34.71 10.57 -19.86
N ALA A 473 35.69 9.79 -20.29
CA ALA A 473 36.40 10.05 -21.55
C ALA A 473 35.45 9.99 -22.76
N LYS A 474 34.57 9.00 -22.79
CA LYS A 474 33.58 8.85 -23.88
C LYS A 474 32.60 10.03 -23.95
N ARG A 475 32.15 10.56 -22.78
CA ARG A 475 31.12 11.61 -22.73
C ARG A 475 31.67 13.03 -22.81
N LEU A 476 32.80 13.27 -22.19
CA LEU A 476 33.40 14.60 -22.04
C LEU A 476 34.64 14.79 -22.92
N GLY A 477 35.15 13.72 -23.54
CA GLY A 477 36.34 13.77 -24.36
C GLY A 477 37.63 14.08 -23.60
N ILE A 478 37.64 13.88 -22.27
CA ILE A 478 38.73 14.24 -21.37
C ILE A 478 39.19 13.01 -20.60
N GLU A 479 40.47 12.72 -20.56
CA GLU A 479 41.03 11.72 -19.69
C GLU A 479 41.17 12.28 -18.28
N VAL A 480 40.59 11.58 -17.29
CA VAL A 480 40.62 11.98 -15.87
C VAL A 480 41.40 10.98 -15.03
N GLN A 481 42.08 11.51 -14.01
CA GLN A 481 42.60 10.69 -12.92
C GLN A 481 41.54 10.65 -11.81
N VAL A 482 41.30 9.47 -11.24
CA VAL A 482 40.36 9.30 -10.14
C VAL A 482 41.15 9.19 -8.84
N ARG A 483 40.79 10.02 -7.84
CA ARG A 483 41.38 10.01 -6.52
C ARG A 483 40.30 9.98 -5.45
N PRO A 484 40.18 8.93 -4.65
CA PRO A 484 39.27 8.92 -3.51
C PRO A 484 39.82 9.72 -2.33
N GLU A 485 38.94 10.47 -1.65
CA GLU A 485 39.30 11.32 -0.52
C GLU A 485 38.20 11.37 0.55
N VAL A 486 38.58 11.34 1.84
CA VAL A 486 37.60 11.56 2.94
C VAL A 486 37.47 13.06 3.18
N VAL A 487 36.26 13.54 3.21
CA VAL A 487 36.00 14.97 3.45
C VAL A 487 35.15 15.13 4.71
N SER A 488 35.61 16.02 5.61
CA SER A 488 34.85 16.44 6.79
C SER A 488 34.08 17.72 6.46
N GLY A 489 32.75 17.62 6.28
CA GLY A 489 31.91 18.77 6.01
C GLY A 489 30.42 18.38 5.87
N ASP A 490 29.51 19.36 6.00
CA ASP A 490 28.08 19.17 5.77
C ASP A 490 27.79 18.90 4.29
N PHE A 491 27.58 17.64 3.96
CA PHE A 491 27.09 17.24 2.64
C PHE A 491 25.59 17.51 2.53
N LYS A 492 25.11 17.96 1.38
CA LYS A 492 23.69 17.94 1.02
C LYS A 492 23.28 16.48 0.76
N GLY A 493 22.98 15.78 1.82
CA GLY A 493 22.67 14.36 1.87
C GLY A 493 23.32 13.78 3.11
N SER A 494 22.56 13.50 4.17
CA SER A 494 23.13 12.97 5.41
C SER A 494 23.60 11.52 5.22
N ALA A 495 24.58 11.07 6.03
CA ALA A 495 24.98 9.67 6.09
C ALA A 495 23.78 8.73 6.35
N GLU A 496 22.73 9.23 7.04
CA GLU A 496 21.46 8.54 7.23
C GLU A 496 20.68 8.32 5.94
N ASP A 497 20.71 9.27 4.97
CA ASP A 497 20.02 9.11 3.68
C ASP A 497 20.74 8.07 2.81
N THR A 498 22.05 8.00 2.89
CA THR A 498 22.86 7.00 2.18
C THR A 498 22.68 5.60 2.78
N LEU A 499 22.60 5.50 4.12
CA LEU A 499 22.34 4.25 4.83
C LEU A 499 20.91 3.74 4.55
N LYS A 500 19.92 4.62 4.55
CA LYS A 500 18.53 4.29 4.19
C LYS A 500 18.40 3.82 2.75
N LEU A 501 19.09 4.47 1.80
CA LEU A 501 19.12 4.03 0.40
C LEU A 501 19.74 2.64 0.26
N ALA A 502 20.81 2.35 1.01
CA ALA A 502 21.44 1.03 1.06
C ALA A 502 20.52 -0.03 1.71
N GLN A 503 19.81 0.32 2.78
CA GLN A 503 18.84 -0.56 3.44
C GLN A 503 17.64 -0.86 2.55
N GLU A 504 17.08 0.14 1.86
CA GLU A 504 15.96 -0.04 0.92
C GLU A 504 16.36 -0.86 -0.32
N MET A 505 17.59 -0.73 -0.79
CA MET A 505 18.06 -1.45 -1.99
C MET A 505 18.53 -2.88 -1.71
N PHE A 506 18.98 -3.21 -0.51
CA PHE A 506 19.63 -4.49 -0.19
C PHE A 506 18.96 -5.29 0.92
N GLY A 507 17.91 -4.76 1.57
CA GLY A 507 17.23 -5.45 2.67
C GLY A 507 18.16 -5.79 3.85
N ALA A 508 19.18 -4.98 4.09
CA ALA A 508 20.14 -5.18 5.17
C ALA A 508 19.53 -4.70 6.49
N GLU A 509 19.26 -5.62 7.42
CA GLU A 509 18.97 -5.30 8.81
C GLU A 509 20.24 -4.88 9.55
N GLU A 510 20.15 -3.88 10.42
CA GLU A 510 21.22 -3.54 11.37
C GLU A 510 21.56 -4.75 12.24
N ILE A 511 22.77 -5.24 12.12
CA ILE A 511 23.33 -6.17 13.11
C ILE A 511 23.90 -5.29 14.24
N ASN A 512 23.17 -5.25 15.36
CA ASN A 512 23.68 -4.74 16.64
C ASN A 512 24.84 -5.59 17.15
#